data_23801455ff4e17ceaea1a926c34738ad
#
_entry.id   23801455ff4e17ceaea1a926c34738ad
#
_cell.length_a   1.000
_cell.length_b   1.000
_cell.length_c   1.000
_cell.angle_alpha   90.00
_cell.angle_beta   90.00
_cell.angle_gamma   90.00
#
_symmetry.space_group_name_H-M   'P 1'
#
loop_
_entity.id
_entity.type
_entity.pdbx_description
1 polymer ?
#
loop_
_entity_poly.entity_id
_entity_poly.type
_entity_poly.pdbx_seq_one_letter_code
_entity_poly.pdbx_strand_id
1 'polypeptide(L)'
;MLKEIKWKVNNLPKGDKENCIKFLNEEEITKVRNFHKSFPQYKETPLANLEGLAKKLGVAGVYVKDESYRFGLNAFKVLGGSYSMGKYLAQRLDTDISELGYDKLTSDEIKE
;
A
#
# COMPACT_ATOMS: atom_id res chain seq x y z
N MET A 1 -8.94 36.12 -0.62
CA MET A 1 -7.69 36.26 -1.41
C MET A 1 -6.96 34.91 -1.38
N LEU A 2 -6.90 34.21 -2.52
CA LEU A 2 -6.13 32.98 -2.59
C LEU A 2 -4.66 33.34 -2.54
N LYS A 3 -3.90 32.79 -1.58
CA LYS A 3 -2.45 32.98 -1.53
C LYS A 3 -1.83 32.29 -2.75
N GLU A 4 -0.97 33.01 -3.45
CA GLU A 4 -0.20 32.47 -4.57
C GLU A 4 0.59 31.24 -4.13
N ILE A 5 0.43 30.11 -4.84
CA ILE A 5 1.19 28.89 -4.58
C ILE A 5 2.61 29.11 -5.10
N LYS A 6 3.56 29.18 -4.19
CA LYS A 6 4.99 29.27 -4.53
C LYS A 6 5.55 27.87 -4.77
N TRP A 7 6.24 27.69 -5.87
CA TRP A 7 6.92 26.44 -6.21
C TRP A 7 8.39 26.71 -6.56
N LYS A 8 9.21 25.69 -6.39
CA LYS A 8 10.63 25.74 -6.74
C LYS A 8 11.01 24.43 -7.43
N VAL A 9 11.75 24.55 -8.53
CA VAL A 9 12.28 23.36 -9.22
C VAL A 9 13.35 22.71 -8.32
N ASN A 10 13.25 21.39 -8.19
CA ASN A 10 14.29 20.61 -7.52
C ASN A 10 15.44 20.34 -8.51
N ASN A 11 16.58 20.99 -8.27
CA ASN A 11 17.79 20.84 -9.07
C ASN A 11 18.76 19.80 -8.51
N LEU A 12 18.33 18.96 -7.56
CA LEU A 12 19.16 17.86 -7.07
C LEU A 12 19.48 16.88 -8.22
N PRO A 13 20.69 16.34 -8.27
CA PRO A 13 21.04 15.35 -9.28
C PRO A 13 20.08 14.17 -9.18
N LYS A 14 19.63 13.70 -10.34
CA LYS A 14 18.81 12.48 -10.40
C LYS A 14 19.66 11.32 -9.90
N GLY A 15 19.22 10.66 -8.84
CA GLY A 15 19.84 9.43 -8.37
C GLY A 15 19.86 8.35 -9.44
N ASP A 16 20.68 7.34 -9.26
CA ASP A 16 20.72 6.16 -10.12
C ASP A 16 19.35 5.47 -10.14
N LYS A 17 18.60 5.71 -11.21
CA LYS A 17 17.22 5.22 -11.36
C LYS A 17 17.12 3.70 -11.42
N GLU A 18 18.17 3.02 -11.85
CA GLU A 18 18.11 1.57 -12.07
C GLU A 18 18.18 0.75 -10.78
N ASN A 19 18.86 1.26 -9.76
CA ASN A 19 19.07 0.51 -8.53
C ASN A 19 18.03 0.76 -7.44
N CYS A 20 17.39 1.95 -7.43
CA CYS A 20 16.48 2.33 -6.35
C CYS A 20 15.13 1.60 -6.34
N ILE A 21 14.70 1.01 -7.46
CA ILE A 21 13.36 0.43 -7.62
C ILE A 21 13.33 -1.01 -8.14
N LYS A 22 14.48 -1.66 -8.24
CA LYS A 22 14.56 -3.07 -8.73
C LYS A 22 13.71 -4.03 -7.90
N PHE A 23 13.52 -3.75 -6.63
CA PHE A 23 12.65 -4.53 -5.74
C PHE A 23 11.16 -4.32 -6.00
N LEU A 24 10.76 -3.26 -6.74
CA LEU A 24 9.37 -3.00 -7.13
C LEU A 24 9.08 -3.63 -8.50
N ASN A 25 9.18 -4.94 -8.59
CA ASN A 25 8.87 -5.70 -9.79
C ASN A 25 7.52 -6.41 -9.68
N GLU A 26 7.05 -7.02 -10.78
CA GLU A 26 5.75 -7.70 -10.83
C GLU A 26 5.67 -8.89 -9.86
N GLU A 27 6.77 -9.59 -9.65
CA GLU A 27 6.82 -10.71 -8.71
C GLU A 27 6.58 -10.24 -7.27
N GLU A 28 7.30 -9.20 -6.84
CA GLU A 28 7.13 -8.66 -5.49
C GLU A 28 5.72 -8.06 -5.30
N ILE A 29 5.18 -7.36 -6.30
CA ILE A 29 3.81 -6.86 -6.27
C ILE A 29 2.80 -8.00 -6.13
N THR A 30 3.03 -9.12 -6.79
CA THR A 30 2.18 -10.31 -6.69
C THR A 30 2.23 -10.91 -5.29
N LYS A 31 3.42 -11.03 -4.70
CA LYS A 31 3.61 -11.48 -3.30
C LYS A 31 2.85 -10.58 -2.32
N VAL A 32 3.01 -9.26 -2.45
CA VAL A 32 2.29 -8.27 -1.62
C VAL A 32 0.77 -8.45 -1.71
N ARG A 33 0.24 -8.58 -2.93
CA ARG A 33 -1.19 -8.77 -3.16
C ARG A 33 -1.71 -10.07 -2.55
N ASN A 34 -1.00 -11.17 -2.76
CA ASN A 34 -1.40 -12.48 -2.26
C ASN A 34 -1.36 -12.50 -0.73
N PHE A 35 -0.32 -11.94 -0.13
CA PHE A 35 -0.21 -11.79 1.31
C PHE A 35 -1.43 -11.07 1.90
N HIS A 36 -1.77 -9.89 1.39
CA HIS A 36 -2.93 -9.15 1.92
C HIS A 36 -4.26 -9.84 1.63
N LYS A 37 -4.42 -10.49 0.48
CA LYS A 37 -5.64 -11.25 0.13
C LYS A 37 -5.85 -12.47 1.01
N SER A 38 -4.82 -13.00 1.66
CA SER A 38 -4.96 -14.11 2.60
C SER A 38 -5.71 -13.73 3.88
N PHE A 39 -5.77 -12.44 4.21
CA PHE A 39 -6.46 -11.96 5.41
C PHE A 39 -7.98 -11.96 5.19
N PRO A 40 -8.78 -12.60 6.08
CA PRO A 40 -10.24 -12.67 5.92
C PRO A 40 -10.94 -11.30 5.82
N GLN A 41 -10.35 -10.28 6.43
CA GLN A 41 -10.88 -8.92 6.43
C GLN A 41 -10.47 -8.09 5.21
N TYR A 42 -9.64 -8.65 4.31
CA TYR A 42 -9.22 -7.93 3.11
C TYR A 42 -10.39 -7.71 2.16
N LYS A 43 -10.64 -6.45 1.84
CA LYS A 43 -11.65 -6.03 0.85
C LYS A 43 -11.08 -4.90 0.00
N GLU A 44 -11.55 -4.81 -1.22
CA GLU A 44 -11.30 -3.62 -2.03
C GLU A 44 -12.03 -2.43 -1.40
N THR A 45 -11.29 -1.35 -1.19
CA THR A 45 -11.85 -0.12 -0.66
C THR A 45 -12.51 0.69 -1.77
N PRO A 46 -13.55 1.48 -1.49
CA PRO A 46 -14.26 2.27 -2.48
C PRO A 46 -13.36 3.27 -3.21
N LEU A 47 -13.64 3.50 -4.48
CA LEU A 47 -13.13 4.64 -5.23
C LEU A 47 -14.30 5.58 -5.53
N ALA A 48 -14.42 6.66 -4.74
CA ALA A 48 -15.48 7.63 -4.87
C ALA A 48 -15.16 8.66 -5.98
N ASN A 49 -16.09 8.87 -6.91
CA ASN A 49 -16.04 9.94 -7.89
C ASN A 49 -16.77 11.18 -7.36
N LEU A 50 -16.05 12.28 -7.17
CA LEU A 50 -16.57 13.53 -6.63
C LEU A 50 -16.91 14.52 -7.75
N GLU A 51 -17.93 14.19 -8.55
CA GLU A 51 -18.33 14.98 -9.74
C GLU A 51 -18.67 16.44 -9.40
N GLY A 52 -19.38 16.68 -8.31
CA GLY A 52 -19.73 18.03 -7.85
C GLY A 52 -18.49 18.86 -7.55
N LEU A 53 -17.45 18.25 -6.92
CA LEU A 53 -16.20 18.92 -6.65
C LEU A 53 -15.40 19.18 -7.94
N ALA A 54 -15.37 18.21 -8.84
CA ALA A 54 -14.72 18.36 -10.14
C ALA A 54 -15.27 19.53 -10.94
N LYS A 55 -16.61 19.63 -11.03
CA LYS A 55 -17.29 20.77 -11.69
C LYS A 55 -16.93 22.10 -11.02
N LYS A 56 -16.96 22.16 -9.70
CA LYS A 56 -16.64 23.39 -8.96
C LYS A 56 -15.19 23.84 -9.17
N LEU A 57 -14.26 22.89 -9.31
CA LEU A 57 -12.83 23.16 -9.54
C LEU A 57 -12.46 23.35 -11.01
N GLY A 58 -13.37 23.05 -11.94
CA GLY A 58 -13.10 23.13 -13.39
C GLY A 58 -12.09 22.09 -13.88
N VAL A 59 -12.04 20.92 -13.25
CA VAL A 59 -11.14 19.82 -13.63
C VAL A 59 -11.94 18.63 -14.20
N ALA A 60 -11.27 17.75 -14.96
CA ALA A 60 -11.89 16.61 -15.62
C ALA A 60 -12.49 15.58 -14.65
N GLY A 61 -11.91 15.43 -13.47
CA GLY A 61 -12.42 14.52 -12.44
C GLY A 61 -11.66 14.66 -11.13
N VAL A 62 -12.32 14.33 -10.02
CA VAL A 62 -11.72 14.21 -8.69
C VAL A 62 -12.13 12.87 -8.11
N TYR A 63 -11.16 12.03 -7.78
CA TYR A 63 -11.40 10.69 -7.27
C TYR A 63 -10.74 10.53 -5.91
N VAL A 64 -11.48 9.91 -4.96
CA VAL A 64 -10.99 9.60 -3.62
C VAL A 64 -10.99 8.10 -3.41
N LYS A 65 -9.81 7.52 -3.19
CA LYS A 65 -9.67 6.14 -2.73
C LYS A 65 -9.92 6.13 -1.22
N ASP A 66 -11.07 5.61 -0.82
CA ASP A 66 -11.51 5.68 0.58
C ASP A 66 -10.95 4.52 1.41
N GLU A 67 -9.82 4.75 2.03
CA GLU A 67 -9.14 3.80 2.89
C GLU A 67 -9.70 3.73 4.32
N SER A 68 -10.79 4.45 4.63
CA SER A 68 -11.48 4.31 5.92
C SER A 68 -12.08 2.91 6.12
N TYR A 69 -12.31 2.19 5.03
CA TYR A 69 -12.79 0.80 5.06
C TYR A 69 -11.69 -0.26 5.20
N ARG A 70 -10.41 0.15 5.25
CA ARG A 70 -9.29 -0.81 5.26
C ARG A 70 -9.25 -1.60 6.57
N PHE A 71 -9.51 -2.92 6.51
CA PHE A 71 -9.49 -3.86 7.65
C PHE A 71 -10.33 -3.42 8.87
N GLY A 72 -11.26 -2.48 8.70
CA GLY A 72 -11.97 -1.86 9.83
C GLY A 72 -11.11 -0.95 10.72
N LEU A 73 -9.86 -0.67 10.34
CA LEU A 73 -8.89 0.10 11.11
C LEU A 73 -8.78 1.57 10.69
N ASN A 74 -9.56 1.97 9.68
CA ASN A 74 -9.58 3.35 9.17
C ASN A 74 -8.18 3.88 8.77
N ALA A 75 -7.31 2.99 8.27
CA ALA A 75 -5.93 3.35 7.96
C ALA A 75 -5.30 2.48 6.87
N PHE A 76 -4.79 3.08 5.80
CA PHE A 76 -4.03 2.39 4.75
C PHE A 76 -2.63 1.92 5.22
N LYS A 77 -2.08 2.53 6.26
CA LYS A 77 -0.73 2.20 6.78
C LYS A 77 -0.60 0.76 7.25
N VAL A 78 -1.71 0.11 7.60
CA VAL A 78 -1.72 -1.30 7.99
C VAL A 78 -1.20 -2.21 6.87
N LEU A 79 -1.37 -1.85 5.60
CA LEU A 79 -0.86 -2.63 4.47
C LEU A 79 0.66 -2.74 4.50
N GLY A 80 1.35 -1.61 4.57
CA GLY A 80 2.82 -1.60 4.64
C GLY A 80 3.35 -2.20 5.94
N GLY A 81 2.73 -1.88 7.06
CA GLY A 81 3.12 -2.40 8.38
C GLY A 81 3.00 -3.92 8.47
N SER A 82 1.86 -4.49 8.07
CA SER A 82 1.65 -5.94 8.09
C SER A 82 2.58 -6.69 7.15
N TYR A 83 2.82 -6.17 5.94
CA TYR A 83 3.74 -6.80 4.99
C TYR A 83 5.19 -6.75 5.50
N SER A 84 5.63 -5.65 6.08
CA SER A 84 6.97 -5.54 6.67
C SER A 84 7.17 -6.53 7.82
N MET A 85 6.16 -6.70 8.67
CA MET A 85 6.18 -7.70 9.74
C MET A 85 6.20 -9.12 9.16
N GLY A 86 5.39 -9.39 8.15
CA GLY A 86 5.39 -10.68 7.45
C GLY A 86 6.75 -11.01 6.83
N LYS A 87 7.39 -10.05 6.16
CA LYS A 87 8.75 -10.21 5.60
C LYS A 87 9.79 -10.49 6.70
N TYR A 88 9.70 -9.80 7.82
CA TYR A 88 10.58 -10.06 8.96
C TYR A 88 10.41 -11.47 9.52
N LEU A 89 9.17 -11.94 9.68
CA LEU A 89 8.89 -13.29 10.16
C LEU A 89 9.34 -14.34 9.13
N ALA A 90 9.10 -14.12 7.84
CA ALA A 90 9.59 -15.00 6.78
C ALA A 90 11.10 -15.19 6.85
N GLN A 91 11.83 -14.08 7.01
CA GLN A 91 13.29 -14.12 7.17
C GLN A 91 13.72 -14.89 8.44
N ARG A 92 13.00 -14.73 9.54
CA ARG A 92 13.31 -15.45 10.81
C ARG A 92 13.04 -16.94 10.72
N LEU A 93 12.04 -17.34 9.93
CA LEU A 93 11.63 -18.73 9.72
C LEU A 93 12.33 -19.39 8.51
N ASP A 94 13.26 -18.69 7.87
CA ASP A 94 13.98 -19.13 6.66
C ASP A 94 13.02 -19.62 5.55
N THR A 95 11.95 -18.85 5.31
CA THR A 95 10.91 -19.16 4.31
C THR A 95 10.60 -17.95 3.42
N ASP A 96 9.89 -18.14 2.31
CA ASP A 96 9.40 -17.04 1.49
C ASP A 96 8.08 -16.49 2.02
N ILE A 97 7.87 -15.16 1.89
CA ILE A 97 6.63 -14.50 2.32
C ILE A 97 5.39 -15.07 1.65
N SER A 98 5.51 -15.64 0.45
CA SER A 98 4.40 -16.28 -0.25
C SER A 98 3.85 -17.52 0.46
N GLU A 99 4.63 -18.11 1.36
CA GLU A 99 4.25 -19.25 2.19
C GLU A 99 3.64 -18.86 3.53
N LEU A 100 3.69 -17.55 3.88
CA LEU A 100 3.22 -17.00 5.14
C LEU A 100 1.89 -16.25 4.98
N GLY A 101 0.83 -16.93 4.57
CA GLY A 101 -0.53 -16.38 4.58
C GLY A 101 -1.08 -16.23 6.01
N TYR A 102 -2.26 -15.62 6.13
CA TYR A 102 -2.93 -15.35 7.41
C TYR A 102 -3.06 -16.59 8.29
N ASP A 103 -3.48 -17.71 7.73
CA ASP A 103 -3.72 -18.95 8.50
C ASP A 103 -2.43 -19.47 9.13
N LYS A 104 -1.32 -19.41 8.39
CA LYS A 104 -0.01 -19.83 8.92
C LYS A 104 0.50 -18.85 9.98
N LEU A 105 0.36 -17.54 9.75
CA LEU A 105 0.76 -16.51 10.72
C LEU A 105 -0.02 -16.57 12.03
N THR A 106 -1.23 -17.13 12.01
CA THR A 106 -2.08 -17.27 13.20
C THR A 106 -2.05 -18.67 13.80
N SER A 107 -1.30 -19.59 13.21
CA SER A 107 -1.12 -20.95 13.74
C SER A 107 -0.31 -20.93 15.04
N ASP A 108 -0.49 -21.97 15.86
CA ASP A 108 0.26 -22.10 17.11
C ASP A 108 1.76 -22.36 16.87
N GLU A 109 2.11 -22.95 15.73
CA GLU A 109 3.48 -23.18 15.28
C GLU A 109 4.34 -21.91 15.18
N ILE A 110 3.72 -20.76 14.90
CA ILE A 110 4.43 -19.47 14.74
C ILE A 110 4.34 -18.60 16.00
N LYS A 111 3.41 -18.90 16.93
CA LYS A 111 3.22 -18.11 18.16
C LYS A 111 4.20 -18.45 19.28
N GLU A 112 4.90 -19.58 19.20
CA GLU A 112 5.96 -20.00 20.11
C GLU A 112 7.34 -19.42 19.68
#